data_b6db602f9a9d7be087bef6282876e58c
#
_entry.id   b6db602f9a9d7be087bef6282876e58c
#
_cell.length_a   1.000
_cell.length_b   1.000
_cell.length_c   1.000
_cell.angle_alpha   90.00
_cell.angle_beta   90.00
_cell.angle_gamma   90.00
#
_symmetry.space_group_name_H-M   'P 1'
#
loop_
_entity.id
_entity.type
_entity.pdbx_description
1 polymer ?
#
loop_
_entity_poly.entity_id
_entity_poly.type
_entity_poly.pdbx_seq_one_letter_code
_entity_poly.pdbx_strand_id
1 'polypeptide(L)'
;ALNKGSWVVSDRFTDASFAYQGGGRMLDLNRISKLESWVLGEFQPNLTLFLDVSVDVGMQRVEARAAKDRIELEERAFFERVRSVFIDRSKSYPERIKLIDASGSISEIHNNIKLFLDVL
;
A
#
# COMPACT_ATOMS: atom_id res chain seq x y z
N ALA A 1 -22.44 -5.83 2.89
CA ALA A 1 -21.91 -6.40 1.64
C ALA A 1 -21.27 -7.76 1.90
N LEU A 2 -20.22 -7.84 2.72
CA LEU A 2 -19.47 -9.09 2.99
C LEU A 2 -20.37 -10.21 3.49
N ASN A 3 -21.26 -9.95 4.46
CA ASN A 3 -22.20 -10.95 4.99
C ASN A 3 -23.20 -11.49 3.94
N LYS A 4 -23.32 -10.81 2.80
CA LYS A 4 -24.14 -11.24 1.67
C LYS A 4 -23.32 -11.93 0.57
N GLY A 5 -22.05 -12.22 0.84
CA GLY A 5 -21.14 -12.83 -0.13
C GLY A 5 -20.63 -11.89 -1.23
N SER A 6 -20.81 -10.58 -1.06
CA SER A 6 -20.33 -9.59 -2.03
C SER A 6 -18.83 -9.34 -1.85
N TRP A 7 -18.12 -9.16 -2.95
CA TRP A 7 -16.78 -8.62 -2.93
C TRP A 7 -16.80 -7.16 -2.51
N VAL A 8 -15.81 -6.77 -1.73
CA VAL A 8 -15.60 -5.37 -1.33
C VAL A 8 -14.16 -5.01 -1.66
N VAL A 9 -14.00 -3.94 -2.42
CA VAL A 9 -12.69 -3.37 -2.75
C VAL A 9 -12.58 -2.01 -2.07
N SER A 10 -11.48 -1.80 -1.37
CA SER A 10 -11.18 -0.52 -0.73
C SER A 10 -9.87 0.03 -1.29
N ASP A 11 -9.90 1.27 -1.71
CA ASP A 11 -8.68 2.02 -1.99
C ASP A 11 -8.09 2.49 -0.67
N ARG A 12 -7.01 1.79 -0.24
CA ARG A 12 -6.38 1.91 1.07
C ARG A 12 -7.23 1.35 2.21
N PHE A 13 -6.55 0.82 3.19
CA PHE A 13 -7.09 0.38 4.47
C PHE A 13 -6.02 0.58 5.55
N THR A 14 -6.02 -0.17 6.65
CA THR A 14 -5.11 0.06 7.78
C THR A 14 -3.62 -0.12 7.45
N ASP A 15 -3.26 -0.94 6.48
CA ASP A 15 -1.86 -1.04 6.01
C ASP A 15 -1.33 0.32 5.55
N ALA A 16 -2.17 1.13 4.91
CA ALA A 16 -1.82 2.49 4.52
C ALA A 16 -1.61 3.40 5.75
N SER A 17 -2.35 3.22 6.83
CA SER A 17 -2.14 3.97 8.08
C SER A 17 -0.77 3.68 8.69
N PHE A 18 -0.36 2.41 8.73
CA PHE A 18 1.00 2.05 9.16
C PHE A 18 2.06 2.70 8.29
N ALA A 19 1.87 2.70 6.98
CA ALA A 19 2.85 3.25 6.05
C ALA A 19 2.91 4.78 6.13
N TYR A 20 1.79 5.48 6.04
CA TYR A 20 1.76 6.94 5.98
C TYR A 20 1.93 7.60 7.34
N GLN A 21 1.21 7.17 8.36
CA GLN A 21 1.32 7.73 9.70
C GLN A 21 2.53 7.15 10.46
N GLY A 22 2.75 5.86 10.36
CA GLY A 22 3.88 5.19 11.02
C GLY A 22 5.20 5.46 10.31
N GLY A 23 5.31 5.11 9.04
CA GLY A 23 6.52 5.32 8.24
C GLY A 23 6.74 6.78 7.89
N GLY A 24 5.81 7.35 7.12
CA GLY A 24 5.92 8.72 6.60
C GLY A 24 6.03 9.77 7.68
N ARG A 25 5.09 9.83 8.61
CA ARG A 25 5.05 10.80 9.71
C ARG A 25 5.78 10.34 10.98
N MET A 26 6.37 9.16 10.95
CA MET A 26 7.18 8.61 12.05
C MET A 26 6.41 8.47 13.38
N LEU A 27 5.13 8.22 13.35
CA LEU A 27 4.36 7.86 14.54
C LEU A 27 4.72 6.44 15.00
N ASP A 28 4.57 6.21 16.30
CA ASP A 28 4.85 4.89 16.88
C ASP A 28 3.95 3.80 16.28
N LEU A 29 4.55 2.84 15.58
CA LEU A 29 3.85 1.72 14.95
C LEU A 29 3.07 0.87 15.98
N ASN A 30 3.56 0.75 17.21
CA ASN A 30 2.86 0.02 18.28
C ASN A 30 1.56 0.71 18.67
N ARG A 31 1.51 2.03 18.68
CA ARG A 31 0.28 2.78 18.94
C ARG A 31 -0.74 2.59 17.83
N ILE A 32 -0.28 2.62 16.59
CA ILE A 32 -1.15 2.36 15.43
C ILE A 32 -1.71 0.93 15.50
N SER A 33 -0.87 -0.05 15.83
CA SER A 33 -1.28 -1.44 16.01
C SER A 33 -2.34 -1.61 17.11
N LYS A 34 -2.15 -0.95 18.24
CA LYS A 34 -3.13 -0.96 19.34
C LYS A 34 -4.46 -0.34 18.93
N LEU A 35 -4.42 0.78 18.22
CA LEU A 35 -5.61 1.44 17.70
C LEU A 35 -6.35 0.56 16.69
N GLU A 36 -5.62 -0.08 15.78
CA GLU A 36 -6.20 -1.03 14.82
C GLU A 36 -6.91 -2.17 15.53
N SER A 37 -6.26 -2.80 16.50
CA SER A 37 -6.84 -3.91 17.26
C SER A 37 -8.07 -3.48 18.04
N TRP A 38 -8.05 -2.27 18.61
CA TRP A 38 -9.17 -1.74 19.36
C TRP A 38 -10.39 -1.43 18.50
N VAL A 39 -10.17 -0.89 17.31
CA VAL A 39 -11.25 -0.48 16.38
C VAL A 39 -11.78 -1.66 15.57
N LEU A 40 -10.90 -2.50 15.06
CA LEU A 40 -11.24 -3.55 14.08
C LEU A 40 -11.25 -4.96 14.69
N GLY A 41 -10.66 -5.14 15.87
CA GLY A 41 -10.46 -6.48 16.42
C GLY A 41 -9.60 -7.33 15.47
N GLU A 42 -10.12 -8.47 15.07
CA GLU A 42 -9.45 -9.38 14.14
C GLU A 42 -9.81 -9.14 12.67
N PHE A 43 -10.65 -8.15 12.38
CA PHE A 43 -11.06 -7.87 11.01
C PHE A 43 -9.89 -7.36 10.17
N GLN A 44 -9.59 -8.09 9.10
CA GLN A 44 -8.53 -7.76 8.15
C GLN A 44 -9.00 -8.04 6.71
N PRO A 45 -8.45 -7.34 5.72
CA PRO A 45 -8.67 -7.70 4.33
C PRO A 45 -8.21 -9.14 4.04
N ASN A 46 -8.93 -9.86 3.20
CA ASN A 46 -8.49 -11.17 2.73
C ASN A 46 -7.24 -11.07 1.86
N LEU A 47 -7.14 -10.01 1.08
CA LEU A 47 -6.01 -9.73 0.22
C LEU A 47 -5.74 -8.23 0.20
N THR A 48 -4.49 -7.85 0.34
CA THR A 48 -3.99 -6.50 0.08
C THR A 48 -2.98 -6.57 -1.06
N LEU A 49 -3.22 -5.81 -2.12
CA LEU A 49 -2.28 -5.66 -3.23
C LEU A 49 -1.52 -4.36 -3.05
N PHE A 50 -0.23 -4.46 -2.82
CA PHE A 50 0.65 -3.30 -2.79
C PHE A 50 1.33 -3.11 -4.15
N LEU A 51 0.93 -2.05 -4.86
CA LEU A 51 1.51 -1.70 -6.15
C LEU A 51 2.81 -0.93 -5.90
N ASP A 52 3.92 -1.63 -6.02
CA ASP A 52 5.24 -1.10 -5.69
C ASP A 52 5.94 -0.51 -6.92
N VAL A 53 6.42 0.71 -6.77
CA VAL A 53 7.36 1.35 -7.69
C VAL A 53 8.45 2.04 -6.88
N SER A 54 9.63 2.25 -7.50
CA SER A 54 10.62 3.14 -6.90
C SER A 54 10.02 4.54 -6.71
N VAL A 55 10.47 5.25 -5.70
CA VAL A 55 10.00 6.62 -5.45
C VAL A 55 10.27 7.51 -6.65
N ASP A 56 11.41 7.34 -7.33
CA ASP A 56 11.74 8.09 -8.55
C ASP A 56 10.71 7.89 -9.67
N VAL A 57 10.34 6.65 -9.95
CA VAL A 57 9.32 6.35 -10.97
C VAL A 57 7.95 6.89 -10.57
N GLY A 58 7.57 6.72 -9.31
CA GLY A 58 6.31 7.24 -8.79
C GLY A 58 6.22 8.77 -8.92
N MET A 59 7.28 9.46 -8.57
CA MET A 59 7.39 10.91 -8.70
C MET A 59 7.32 11.39 -10.15
N GLN A 60 8.04 10.73 -11.06
CA GLN A 60 7.97 11.03 -12.49
C GLN A 60 6.55 10.92 -13.04
N ARG A 61 5.80 9.91 -12.61
CA ARG A 61 4.40 9.72 -13.02
C ARG A 61 3.49 10.83 -12.49
N VAL A 62 3.72 11.29 -11.26
CA VAL A 62 2.98 12.42 -10.67
C VAL A 62 3.31 13.72 -11.39
N GLU A 63 4.58 14.00 -11.64
CA GLU A 63 5.04 15.19 -12.38
C GLU A 63 4.46 15.22 -13.79
N ALA A 64 4.41 14.10 -14.48
CA ALA A 64 3.80 13.99 -15.80
C ALA A 64 2.31 14.35 -15.81
N ARG A 65 1.60 14.13 -14.69
CA ARG A 65 0.19 14.51 -14.54
C ARG A 65 -0.02 15.95 -14.12
N ALA A 66 0.81 16.45 -13.20
CA ALA A 66 0.62 17.71 -12.49
C ALA A 66 1.45 18.87 -13.07
N ALA A 67 2.45 18.59 -13.90
CA ALA A 67 3.27 19.53 -14.69
C ALA A 67 4.00 20.65 -13.91
N LYS A 68 4.11 20.70 -12.57
CA LYS A 68 4.56 21.95 -11.97
C LYS A 68 5.42 21.95 -10.73
N ASP A 69 5.45 20.95 -9.88
CA ASP A 69 6.18 21.11 -8.64
C ASP A 69 7.35 20.15 -8.51
N ARG A 70 8.54 20.72 -8.32
CA ARG A 70 9.70 19.98 -7.86
C ARG A 70 9.37 19.33 -6.54
N ILE A 71 9.40 18.02 -6.52
CA ILE A 71 9.28 17.27 -5.28
C ILE A 71 10.54 17.51 -4.46
N GLU A 72 10.38 18.13 -3.30
CA GLU A 72 11.47 18.43 -2.39
C GLU A 72 12.10 17.14 -1.83
N LEU A 73 13.35 17.24 -1.38
CA LEU A 73 14.06 16.12 -0.74
C LEU A 73 13.33 15.56 0.46
N GLU A 74 12.61 16.40 1.21
CA GLU A 74 11.80 15.98 2.36
C GLU A 74 10.62 15.10 1.95
N GLU A 75 9.96 15.43 0.85
CA GLU A 75 8.87 14.62 0.28
C GLU A 75 9.40 13.28 -0.22
N ARG A 76 10.57 13.26 -0.85
CA ARG A 76 11.23 12.03 -1.27
C ARG A 76 11.52 11.13 -0.07
N ALA A 77 12.10 11.66 1.00
CA ALA A 77 12.39 10.93 2.22
C ALA A 77 11.11 10.37 2.87
N PHE A 78 10.03 11.15 2.86
CA PHE A 78 8.71 10.71 3.32
C PHE A 78 8.22 9.49 2.54
N PHE A 79 8.25 9.55 1.20
CA PHE A 79 7.78 8.45 0.37
C PHE A 79 8.68 7.21 0.44
N GLU A 80 9.99 7.39 0.64
CA GLU A 80 10.90 6.26 0.89
C GLU A 80 10.53 5.54 2.20
N ARG A 81 10.20 6.28 3.25
CA ARG A 81 9.73 5.68 4.51
C ARG A 81 8.39 4.98 4.36
N VAL A 82 7.45 5.59 3.65
CA VAL A 82 6.14 4.99 3.34
C VAL A 82 6.31 3.66 2.62
N ARG A 83 7.10 3.65 1.56
CA ARG A 83 7.39 2.45 0.78
C ARG A 83 8.05 1.36 1.63
N SER A 84 9.02 1.73 2.44
CA SER A 84 9.72 0.81 3.33
C SER A 84 8.77 0.07 4.27
N VAL A 85 7.80 0.77 4.87
CA VAL A 85 6.82 0.16 5.76
C VAL A 85 5.91 -0.80 5.01
N PHE A 86 5.44 -0.46 3.81
CA PHE A 86 4.65 -1.38 3.00
C PHE A 86 5.43 -2.66 2.66
N ILE A 87 6.70 -2.53 2.29
CA ILE A 87 7.56 -3.68 2.00
C ILE A 87 7.73 -4.55 3.25
N ASP A 88 8.03 -3.96 4.40
CA ASP A 88 8.20 -4.68 5.66
C ASP A 88 6.90 -5.40 6.06
N ARG A 89 5.76 -4.76 5.89
CA ARG A 89 4.46 -5.39 6.16
C ARG A 89 4.18 -6.55 5.20
N SER A 90 4.54 -6.44 3.93
CA SER A 90 4.39 -7.56 2.99
C SER A 90 5.23 -8.76 3.38
N LYS A 91 6.40 -8.55 3.96
CA LYS A 91 7.26 -9.62 4.50
C LYS A 91 6.70 -10.23 5.78
N SER A 92 6.07 -9.40 6.63
CA SER A 92 5.47 -9.85 7.89
C SER A 92 4.16 -10.61 7.67
N TYR A 93 3.41 -10.27 6.62
CA TYR A 93 2.10 -10.84 6.31
C TYR A 93 2.04 -11.34 4.86
N PRO A 94 2.92 -12.28 4.45
CA PRO A 94 3.08 -12.67 3.05
C PRO A 94 1.85 -13.37 2.46
N GLU A 95 1.02 -13.99 3.31
CA GLU A 95 -0.21 -14.63 2.86
C GLU A 95 -1.29 -13.61 2.45
N ARG A 96 -1.34 -12.48 3.16
CA ARG A 96 -2.35 -11.45 2.99
C ARG A 96 -1.90 -10.30 2.08
N ILE A 97 -0.65 -9.88 2.18
CA ILE A 97 -0.14 -8.72 1.45
C ILE A 97 0.77 -9.19 0.32
N LYS A 98 0.35 -8.92 -0.90
CA LYS A 98 1.11 -9.27 -2.12
C LYS A 98 1.73 -8.03 -2.74
N LEU A 99 3.02 -8.09 -2.96
CA LEU A 99 3.77 -7.04 -3.63
C LEU A 99 3.67 -7.24 -5.15
N ILE A 100 3.20 -6.21 -5.84
CA ILE A 100 3.07 -6.18 -7.29
C ILE A 100 4.06 -5.16 -7.84
N ASP A 101 4.97 -5.59 -8.70
CA ASP A 101 5.82 -4.66 -9.44
C ASP A 101 4.94 -3.82 -10.38
N ALA A 102 4.83 -2.54 -10.08
CA ALA A 102 4.03 -1.59 -10.83
C ALA A 102 4.88 -0.66 -11.72
N SER A 103 6.14 -1.03 -11.97
CA SER A 103 7.02 -0.27 -12.87
C SER A 103 6.69 -0.47 -14.36
N GLY A 104 6.04 -1.57 -14.71
CA GLY A 104 5.66 -1.91 -16.07
C GLY A 104 4.43 -1.18 -16.59
N SER A 105 3.88 -1.69 -17.70
CA SER A 105 2.65 -1.18 -18.29
C SER A 105 1.41 -1.54 -17.46
N ILE A 106 0.31 -0.81 -17.68
CA ILE A 106 -0.97 -1.10 -17.04
C ILE A 106 -1.40 -2.55 -17.33
N SER A 107 -1.19 -3.02 -18.56
CA SER A 107 -1.54 -4.39 -18.98
C SER A 107 -0.73 -5.44 -18.21
N GLU A 108 0.56 -5.24 -18.04
CA GLU A 108 1.42 -6.13 -17.26
C GLU A 108 1.02 -6.17 -15.80
N ILE A 109 0.76 -5.01 -15.20
CA ILE A 109 0.30 -4.90 -13.81
C ILE A 109 -1.04 -5.62 -13.64
N HIS A 110 -1.98 -5.40 -14.55
CA HIS A 110 -3.28 -6.06 -14.55
C HIS A 110 -3.15 -7.58 -14.57
N ASN A 111 -2.30 -8.11 -15.45
CA ASN A 111 -2.07 -9.55 -15.56
C ASN A 111 -1.49 -10.12 -14.25
N ASN A 112 -0.55 -9.41 -13.64
CA ASN A 112 0.04 -9.83 -12.36
C ASN A 112 -1.00 -9.82 -11.22
N ILE A 113 -1.86 -8.81 -11.17
CA ILE A 113 -2.95 -8.74 -10.18
C ILE A 113 -3.90 -9.93 -10.36
N LYS A 114 -4.27 -10.23 -11.59
CA LYS A 114 -5.19 -11.32 -11.92
C LYS A 114 -4.73 -12.66 -11.36
N LEU A 115 -3.42 -12.96 -11.41
CA LEU A 115 -2.86 -14.20 -10.87
C LEU A 115 -3.20 -14.40 -9.38
N PHE A 116 -3.23 -13.32 -8.59
CA PHE A 116 -3.57 -13.39 -7.17
C PHE A 116 -5.09 -13.47 -6.95
N LEU A 117 -5.89 -12.85 -7.80
CA LEU A 117 -7.34 -12.90 -7.69
C LEU A 117 -7.90 -14.27 -8.08
N ASP A 118 -7.30 -14.93 -9.06
CA ASP A 118 -7.76 -16.22 -9.55
C ASP A 118 -7.60 -17.36 -8.52
N VAL A 119 -6.79 -17.16 -7.47
CA VAL A 119 -6.57 -18.16 -6.40
C VAL A 119 -7.24 -17.79 -5.07
N LEU A 120 -7.98 -16.70 -5.04
CA LEU A 120 -8.79 -16.30 -3.89
C LEU A 120 -10.10 -17.11 -3.89
#